data_df57137ee826db2306122b83bef49a9f
#
_entry.id   df57137ee826db2306122b83bef49a9f
#
_cell.length_a   1.000
_cell.length_b   1.000
_cell.length_c   1.000
_cell.angle_alpha   90.00
_cell.angle_beta   90.00
_cell.angle_gamma   90.00
#
_symmetry.space_group_name_H-M   'P 1'
#
loop_
_entity.id
_entity.type
_entity.pdbx_description
1 polymer ?
#
loop_
_entity_poly.entity_id
_entity_poly.type
_entity_poly.pdbx_seq_one_letter_code
_entity_poly.pdbx_strand_id
1 'polypeptide(L)'
;MSDEATIASLMAAEGGGPQQLNGLVERLSAGGLLRGAREGGRAIGPTALGEILVEDITDDSRAVRPGSLFVAVPGLHVDGHVFVASAAAAGAAAAIVERPLPDVALPQLVVERAAAALAESAAWWFGDPSRRLGVVGITGTDGKTTTSFLAVAALEAADVSCGLVGTVATQIGAVREANPEHTTTPGALLLQRTLRAMASADNDVAVVETTSHGLAADRVRGIAYDIAILTNLTHEHLEFHGSWEAYRDAKLSLFERLAVGPANPVKELGGRRWPKGAIVNADDPNAGAFAGVAQEAGARIVTYGTDSGADVRATHIEEDARRLRIGYEAPSGAAVLDLQLAGRFNVHNALAVVAMGEVLDLDPAAVRAGLAGVRGVPGRMERLAAGQPFGIVIDYAHSPASLEKVLDLLAPLAAARGGGVIAVFGSAGERDTEKRPMMGLIAAERARLVIVTNEDPRGEDPMTILEGIARGAEDGGKRRDRDLFLIADRRRAIEAAFERARPGDIVLLAGKGHEQSIIGPDGPVAYDERQTALAVLAGLGFVPDPAT
;
A
#
# COMPACT_ATOMS: atom_id res chain seq x y z
N MET A 1 24.01 9.71 23.60
CA MET A 1 23.27 9.10 22.51
C MET A 1 21.93 9.82 22.50
N SER A 2 21.69 10.73 21.56
CA SER A 2 20.35 11.30 21.34
C SER A 2 19.45 10.14 20.90
N ASP A 3 18.35 9.89 21.60
CA ASP A 3 17.30 8.98 21.10
C ASP A 3 16.89 9.48 19.71
N GLU A 4 17.29 8.78 18.65
CA GLU A 4 16.80 9.05 17.32
C GLU A 4 15.30 8.76 17.32
N ALA A 5 14.50 9.75 16.90
CA ALA A 5 13.06 9.59 16.82
C ALA A 5 12.73 8.47 15.83
N THR A 6 11.88 7.53 16.26
CA THR A 6 11.37 6.44 15.42
C THR A 6 9.88 6.65 15.11
N ILE A 7 9.38 6.07 14.03
CA ILE A 7 7.94 6.08 13.70
C ILE A 7 7.12 5.58 14.90
N ALA A 8 7.57 4.49 15.53
CA ALA A 8 6.90 3.93 16.71
C ALA A 8 6.85 4.93 17.88
N SER A 9 7.96 5.66 18.15
CA SER A 9 7.99 6.67 19.23
C SER A 9 7.11 7.89 18.93
N LEU A 10 7.09 8.35 17.67
CA LEU A 10 6.22 9.45 17.24
C LEU A 10 4.74 9.08 17.38
N MET A 11 4.36 7.87 16.97
CA MET A 11 2.98 7.39 17.12
C MET A 11 2.60 7.11 18.58
N ALA A 12 3.53 6.63 19.42
CA ALA A 12 3.27 6.37 20.84
C ALA A 12 3.01 7.65 21.63
N ALA A 13 3.56 8.79 21.20
CA ALA A 13 3.30 10.09 21.79
C ALA A 13 1.87 10.60 21.53
N GLU A 14 1.17 10.01 20.54
CA GLU A 14 -0.17 10.42 20.11
C GLU A 14 -1.25 9.59 20.79
N GLY A 15 -2.00 10.21 21.68
CA GLY A 15 -3.20 9.67 22.31
C GLY A 15 -4.40 10.59 22.08
N GLY A 16 -5.61 10.03 22.12
CA GLY A 16 -6.85 10.82 22.02
C GLY A 16 -7.16 11.61 23.30
N GLY A 17 -6.57 11.21 24.43
CA GLY A 17 -6.95 11.67 25.77
C GLY A 17 -8.38 11.23 26.16
N PRO A 18 -8.73 11.27 27.45
CA PRO A 18 -10.07 10.90 27.89
C PRO A 18 -11.16 11.77 27.25
N GLN A 19 -12.19 11.15 26.68
CA GLN A 19 -13.29 11.84 25.98
C GLN A 19 -14.64 11.28 26.40
N GLN A 20 -15.63 12.15 26.49
CA GLN A 20 -17.01 11.72 26.70
C GLN A 20 -17.58 11.13 25.41
N LEU A 21 -18.33 10.04 25.55
CA LEU A 21 -18.87 9.26 24.42
C LEU A 21 -19.92 10.01 23.58
N ASN A 22 -20.48 11.13 24.08
CA ASN A 22 -21.52 11.92 23.40
C ASN A 22 -21.11 12.34 21.97
N GLY A 23 -19.89 12.83 21.77
CA GLY A 23 -19.39 13.23 20.45
C GLY A 23 -19.35 12.07 19.45
N LEU A 24 -19.00 10.88 19.90
CA LEU A 24 -19.06 9.68 19.06
C LEU A 24 -20.50 9.25 18.77
N VAL A 25 -21.39 9.27 19.76
CA VAL A 25 -22.82 8.96 19.58
C VAL A 25 -23.46 9.86 18.54
N GLU A 26 -23.21 11.16 18.61
CA GLU A 26 -23.67 12.14 17.61
C GLU A 26 -23.12 11.83 16.21
N ARG A 27 -21.81 11.55 16.12
CA ARG A 27 -21.13 11.22 14.86
C ARG A 27 -21.70 9.95 14.22
N LEU A 28 -21.85 8.88 14.98
CA LEU A 28 -22.41 7.61 14.49
C LEU A 28 -23.88 7.75 14.09
N SER A 29 -24.65 8.58 14.82
CA SER A 29 -26.04 8.89 14.48
C SER A 29 -26.15 9.68 13.19
N ALA A 30 -25.37 10.77 13.05
CA ALA A 30 -25.33 11.60 11.85
C ALA A 30 -24.88 10.82 10.61
N GLY A 31 -23.94 9.85 10.80
CA GLY A 31 -23.46 8.94 9.75
C GLY A 31 -24.42 7.79 9.42
N GLY A 32 -25.59 7.68 10.11
CA GLY A 32 -26.57 6.61 9.90
C GLY A 32 -26.11 5.23 10.37
N LEU A 33 -25.04 5.16 11.15
CA LEU A 33 -24.45 3.90 11.63
C LEU A 33 -25.09 3.41 12.94
N LEU A 34 -25.51 4.31 13.83
CA LEU A 34 -26.09 3.97 15.12
C LEU A 34 -27.54 3.53 14.98
N ARG A 35 -27.84 2.32 15.39
CA ARG A 35 -29.20 1.74 15.43
C ARG A 35 -29.86 1.88 16.80
N GLY A 36 -29.10 2.07 17.86
CA GLY A 36 -29.56 2.22 19.22
C GLY A 36 -28.50 1.88 20.25
N ALA A 37 -28.87 1.89 21.54
CA ALA A 37 -27.99 1.48 22.59
C ALA A 37 -28.69 0.64 23.65
N ARG A 38 -27.95 -0.26 24.31
CA ARG A 38 -28.46 -1.20 25.31
C ARG A 38 -27.45 -1.41 26.43
N GLU A 39 -28.00 -1.81 27.61
CA GLU A 39 -27.21 -2.28 28.74
C GLU A 39 -27.99 -3.36 29.45
N GLY A 40 -27.41 -4.54 29.65
CA GLY A 40 -28.11 -5.69 30.27
C GLY A 40 -29.44 -5.98 29.60
N GLY A 41 -29.52 -5.92 28.28
CA GLY A 41 -30.74 -6.15 27.49
C GLY A 41 -31.74 -4.98 27.45
N ARG A 42 -31.58 -3.93 28.27
CA ARG A 42 -32.46 -2.76 28.31
C ARG A 42 -31.97 -1.68 27.35
N ALA A 43 -32.91 -0.96 26.72
CA ALA A 43 -32.57 0.22 25.93
C ALA A 43 -32.10 1.34 26.86
N ILE A 44 -31.02 2.01 26.46
CA ILE A 44 -30.49 3.21 27.14
C ILE A 44 -30.53 4.39 26.17
N GLY A 45 -30.82 5.57 26.73
CA GLY A 45 -30.91 6.79 25.93
C GLY A 45 -29.53 7.42 25.62
N PRO A 46 -29.46 8.33 24.61
CA PRO A 46 -28.22 9.02 24.25
C PRO A 46 -27.57 9.80 25.41
N THR A 47 -28.38 10.36 26.32
CA THR A 47 -27.87 11.12 27.47
C THR A 47 -27.05 10.24 28.40
N ALA A 48 -27.53 9.04 28.75
CA ALA A 48 -26.81 8.11 29.60
C ALA A 48 -25.51 7.61 28.96
N LEU A 49 -25.51 7.42 27.64
CA LEU A 49 -24.28 7.11 26.90
C LEU A 49 -23.30 8.27 26.89
N GLY A 50 -23.80 9.50 26.75
CA GLY A 50 -22.96 10.71 26.65
C GLY A 50 -22.12 11.00 27.89
N GLU A 51 -22.52 10.51 29.06
CA GLU A 51 -21.80 10.66 30.32
C GLU A 51 -20.65 9.65 30.51
N ILE A 52 -20.58 8.62 29.66
CA ILE A 52 -19.51 7.61 29.71
C ILE A 52 -18.19 8.23 29.25
N LEU A 53 -17.18 8.17 30.14
CA LEU A 53 -15.81 8.57 29.81
C LEU A 53 -15.06 7.41 29.16
N VAL A 54 -14.51 7.64 27.99
CA VAL A 54 -13.63 6.70 27.26
C VAL A 54 -12.20 7.15 27.46
N GLU A 55 -11.34 6.24 27.93
CA GLU A 55 -9.92 6.50 28.18
C GLU A 55 -9.01 5.86 27.12
N ASP A 56 -9.53 4.92 26.34
CA ASP A 56 -8.82 4.23 25.26
C ASP A 56 -9.81 3.64 24.26
N ILE A 57 -9.35 3.26 23.07
CA ILE A 57 -10.14 2.58 22.05
C ILE A 57 -9.37 1.41 21.45
N THR A 58 -10.00 0.24 21.34
CA THR A 58 -9.39 -0.96 20.79
C THR A 58 -10.40 -1.89 20.14
N ASP A 59 -9.97 -2.63 19.12
CA ASP A 59 -10.65 -3.78 18.52
C ASP A 59 -9.98 -5.12 18.90
N ASP A 60 -8.87 -5.06 19.67
CA ASP A 60 -8.20 -6.24 20.22
C ASP A 60 -8.64 -6.44 21.68
N SER A 61 -9.37 -7.54 21.94
CA SER A 61 -9.86 -7.88 23.28
C SER A 61 -8.74 -8.08 24.31
N ARG A 62 -7.52 -8.40 23.87
CA ARG A 62 -6.33 -8.58 24.72
C ARG A 62 -5.72 -7.25 25.17
N ALA A 63 -6.00 -6.18 24.44
CA ALA A 63 -5.53 -4.83 24.71
C ALA A 63 -6.52 -4.00 25.54
N VAL A 64 -7.70 -4.54 25.88
CA VAL A 64 -8.72 -3.85 26.69
C VAL A 64 -8.17 -3.52 28.07
N ARG A 65 -8.39 -2.27 28.50
CA ARG A 65 -8.04 -1.72 29.82
C ARG A 65 -9.26 -1.07 30.45
N PRO A 66 -9.24 -0.79 31.77
CA PRO A 66 -10.30 -0.01 32.38
C PRO A 66 -10.52 1.31 31.63
N GLY A 67 -11.78 1.63 31.33
CA GLY A 67 -12.13 2.82 30.55
C GLY A 67 -12.07 2.66 29.02
N SER A 68 -11.66 1.50 28.47
CA SER A 68 -11.62 1.29 27.02
C SER A 68 -13.01 1.24 26.39
N LEU A 69 -13.14 1.81 25.18
CA LEU A 69 -14.21 1.49 24.24
C LEU A 69 -13.76 0.28 23.38
N PHE A 70 -14.39 -0.85 23.57
CA PHE A 70 -14.13 -2.06 22.78
C PHE A 70 -15.01 -2.11 21.54
N VAL A 71 -14.43 -2.30 20.35
CA VAL A 71 -15.19 -2.44 19.10
C VAL A 71 -15.16 -3.89 18.64
N ALA A 72 -16.32 -4.56 18.71
CA ALA A 72 -16.47 -5.97 18.34
C ALA A 72 -16.66 -6.13 16.81
N VAL A 73 -15.55 -6.12 16.06
CA VAL A 73 -15.59 -6.28 14.60
C VAL A 73 -15.71 -7.77 14.25
N PRO A 74 -16.68 -8.18 13.42
CA PRO A 74 -16.71 -9.53 12.84
C PRO A 74 -15.52 -9.72 11.90
N GLY A 75 -14.60 -10.63 12.24
CA GLY A 75 -13.46 -10.99 11.40
C GLY A 75 -13.76 -12.19 10.51
N LEU A 76 -12.86 -12.48 9.56
CA LEU A 76 -12.98 -13.62 8.64
C LEU A 76 -12.96 -14.99 9.36
N HIS A 77 -12.23 -15.10 10.46
CA HIS A 77 -12.05 -16.36 11.19
C HIS A 77 -12.70 -16.34 12.58
N VAL A 78 -12.76 -15.17 13.21
CA VAL A 78 -13.29 -15.02 14.57
C VAL A 78 -14.19 -13.79 14.62
N ASP A 79 -15.39 -13.97 15.18
CA ASP A 79 -16.32 -12.86 15.41
C ASP A 79 -15.97 -12.14 16.73
N GLY A 80 -15.65 -10.85 16.66
CA GLY A 80 -15.29 -10.02 17.80
C GLY A 80 -16.34 -9.99 18.93
N HIS A 81 -17.61 -10.28 18.60
CA HIS A 81 -18.69 -10.31 19.59
C HIS A 81 -18.48 -11.34 20.69
N VAL A 82 -17.78 -12.44 20.41
CA VAL A 82 -17.49 -13.48 21.43
C VAL A 82 -16.60 -12.96 22.57
N PHE A 83 -15.91 -11.84 22.35
CA PHE A 83 -15.01 -11.24 23.34
C PHE A 83 -15.63 -10.10 24.15
N VAL A 84 -16.88 -9.68 23.89
CA VAL A 84 -17.49 -8.53 24.58
C VAL A 84 -17.63 -8.80 26.09
N ALA A 85 -17.94 -10.05 26.49
CA ALA A 85 -18.01 -10.40 27.90
C ALA A 85 -16.64 -10.33 28.59
N SER A 86 -15.57 -10.76 27.94
CA SER A 86 -14.20 -10.63 28.46
C SER A 86 -13.74 -9.18 28.50
N ALA A 87 -14.11 -8.36 27.52
CA ALA A 87 -13.85 -6.93 27.52
C ALA A 87 -14.54 -6.22 28.69
N ALA A 88 -15.82 -6.58 28.98
CA ALA A 88 -16.53 -6.08 30.15
C ALA A 88 -15.81 -6.47 31.46
N ALA A 89 -15.37 -7.73 31.58
CA ALA A 89 -14.61 -8.20 32.75
C ALA A 89 -13.25 -7.53 32.90
N ALA A 90 -12.62 -7.09 31.80
CA ALA A 90 -11.38 -6.31 31.79
C ALA A 90 -11.60 -4.81 32.11
N GLY A 91 -12.85 -4.37 32.30
CA GLY A 91 -13.20 -3.01 32.68
C GLY A 91 -13.45 -2.05 31.50
N ALA A 92 -13.82 -2.55 30.33
CA ALA A 92 -14.27 -1.69 29.25
C ALA A 92 -15.41 -0.77 29.73
N ALA A 93 -15.40 0.50 29.30
CA ALA A 93 -16.44 1.48 29.62
C ALA A 93 -17.69 1.29 28.77
N ALA A 94 -17.53 0.87 27.52
CA ALA A 94 -18.60 0.57 26.57
C ALA A 94 -18.10 -0.38 25.47
N ALA A 95 -19.04 -0.95 24.71
CA ALA A 95 -18.73 -1.69 23.49
C ALA A 95 -19.54 -1.19 22.29
N ILE A 96 -18.94 -1.29 21.08
CA ILE A 96 -19.65 -1.16 19.81
C ILE A 96 -19.89 -2.57 19.28
N VAL A 97 -21.13 -2.88 18.93
CA VAL A 97 -21.57 -4.21 18.50
C VAL A 97 -22.56 -4.11 17.33
N GLU A 98 -22.61 -5.10 16.44
CA GLU A 98 -23.64 -5.18 15.39
C GLU A 98 -24.93 -5.83 15.89
N ARG A 99 -24.83 -6.68 16.89
CA ARG A 99 -25.97 -7.30 17.57
C ARG A 99 -25.83 -7.17 19.08
N PRO A 100 -26.92 -6.87 19.81
CA PRO A 100 -26.86 -6.71 21.25
C PRO A 100 -26.61 -8.05 21.95
N LEU A 101 -25.91 -7.99 23.08
CA LEU A 101 -25.61 -9.13 23.98
C LEU A 101 -26.32 -8.86 25.31
N PRO A 102 -27.54 -9.38 25.51
CA PRO A 102 -28.38 -9.02 26.65
C PRO A 102 -27.83 -9.50 28.01
N ASP A 103 -27.00 -10.55 27.99
CA ASP A 103 -26.41 -11.14 29.20
C ASP A 103 -25.14 -10.42 29.66
N VAL A 104 -24.69 -9.40 28.93
CA VAL A 104 -23.50 -8.61 29.25
C VAL A 104 -23.90 -7.24 29.82
N ALA A 105 -23.56 -7.02 31.08
CA ALA A 105 -23.81 -5.76 31.79
C ALA A 105 -22.73 -4.71 31.43
N LEU A 106 -22.73 -4.28 30.16
CA LEU A 106 -21.87 -3.27 29.60
C LEU A 106 -22.71 -2.39 28.67
N PRO A 107 -22.58 -1.06 28.68
CA PRO A 107 -23.18 -0.20 27.68
C PRO A 107 -22.75 -0.60 26.27
N GLN A 108 -23.71 -0.85 25.39
CA GLN A 108 -23.48 -1.33 24.03
C GLN A 108 -24.10 -0.36 23.03
N LEU A 109 -23.29 0.22 22.16
CA LEU A 109 -23.74 0.94 20.98
C LEU A 109 -24.00 -0.09 19.88
N VAL A 110 -25.26 -0.25 19.51
CA VAL A 110 -25.65 -1.18 18.44
C VAL A 110 -25.57 -0.44 17.11
N VAL A 111 -24.69 -0.90 16.24
CA VAL A 111 -24.41 -0.28 14.95
C VAL A 111 -24.77 -1.18 13.78
N GLU A 112 -24.85 -0.60 12.58
CA GLU A 112 -25.09 -1.38 11.37
C GLU A 112 -23.87 -2.20 10.94
N ARG A 113 -22.67 -1.57 10.99
CA ARG A 113 -21.38 -2.15 10.59
C ARG A 113 -20.30 -1.74 11.59
N ALA A 114 -19.78 -2.71 12.33
CA ALA A 114 -18.78 -2.44 13.35
C ALA A 114 -17.45 -1.92 12.76
N ALA A 115 -17.05 -2.40 11.59
CA ALA A 115 -15.84 -1.91 10.90
C ALA A 115 -15.96 -0.41 10.52
N ALA A 116 -17.12 0.00 10.00
CA ALA A 116 -17.39 1.39 9.70
C ALA A 116 -17.42 2.27 10.96
N ALA A 117 -18.04 1.76 12.03
CA ALA A 117 -18.07 2.43 13.32
C ALA A 117 -16.68 2.52 13.96
N LEU A 118 -15.83 1.50 13.82
CA LEU A 118 -14.43 1.55 14.26
C LEU A 118 -13.66 2.70 13.59
N ALA A 119 -13.80 2.85 12.26
CA ALA A 119 -13.11 3.90 11.53
C ALA A 119 -13.57 5.31 11.93
N GLU A 120 -14.88 5.50 12.14
CA GLU A 120 -15.43 6.77 12.65
C GLU A 120 -15.02 7.03 14.10
N SER A 121 -14.97 5.99 14.93
CA SER A 121 -14.51 6.07 16.31
C SER A 121 -13.01 6.41 16.39
N ALA A 122 -12.19 5.83 15.52
CA ALA A 122 -10.77 6.14 15.43
C ALA A 122 -10.54 7.60 15.02
N ALA A 123 -11.25 8.10 14.00
CA ALA A 123 -11.14 9.48 13.59
C ALA A 123 -11.57 10.44 14.70
N TRP A 124 -12.68 10.16 15.38
CA TRP A 124 -13.12 10.91 16.54
C TRP A 124 -12.08 10.89 17.65
N TRP A 125 -11.56 9.72 18.02
CA TRP A 125 -10.59 9.55 19.10
C TRP A 125 -9.31 10.34 18.89
N PHE A 126 -8.78 10.34 17.67
CA PHE A 126 -7.57 11.08 17.31
C PHE A 126 -7.82 12.52 16.85
N GLY A 127 -9.04 13.04 16.99
CA GLY A 127 -9.40 14.44 16.73
C GLY A 127 -9.42 14.82 15.26
N ASP A 128 -9.92 13.92 14.40
CA ASP A 128 -10.05 14.12 12.94
C ASP A 128 -8.75 14.62 12.26
N PRO A 129 -7.61 13.93 12.40
CA PRO A 129 -6.32 14.45 11.96
C PRO A 129 -6.26 14.77 10.47
N SER A 130 -7.02 14.03 9.64
CA SER A 130 -7.10 14.29 8.20
C SER A 130 -7.70 15.64 7.84
N ARG A 131 -8.38 16.34 8.76
CA ARG A 131 -8.85 17.72 8.55
C ARG A 131 -7.75 18.76 8.73
N ARG A 132 -6.63 18.38 9.33
CA ARG A 132 -5.45 19.22 9.58
C ARG A 132 -4.34 18.98 8.57
N LEU A 133 -4.55 18.10 7.61
CA LEU A 133 -3.63 17.70 6.55
C LEU A 133 -4.34 17.79 5.20
N GLY A 134 -3.63 18.15 4.14
CA GLY A 134 -4.00 17.71 2.81
C GLY A 134 -3.92 16.19 2.75
N VAL A 135 -4.82 15.52 2.05
CA VAL A 135 -4.77 14.05 1.94
C VAL A 135 -4.87 13.61 0.50
N VAL A 136 -3.83 12.92 0.02
CA VAL A 136 -3.76 12.32 -1.31
C VAL A 136 -3.94 10.81 -1.18
N GLY A 137 -5.03 10.28 -1.72
CA GLY A 137 -5.29 8.85 -1.80
C GLY A 137 -4.87 8.28 -3.15
N ILE A 138 -4.10 7.20 -3.16
CA ILE A 138 -3.65 6.55 -4.40
C ILE A 138 -4.18 5.13 -4.44
N THR A 139 -5.00 4.83 -5.44
CA THR A 139 -5.56 3.48 -5.67
C THR A 139 -5.26 2.98 -7.08
N GLY A 140 -5.46 1.68 -7.30
CA GLY A 140 -5.24 0.97 -8.55
C GLY A 140 -4.77 -0.45 -8.30
N THR A 141 -4.55 -1.23 -9.34
CA THR A 141 -3.98 -2.56 -9.22
C THR A 141 -2.47 -2.48 -9.03
N ASP A 142 -1.76 -1.90 -9.98
CA ASP A 142 -0.30 -1.70 -9.98
C ASP A 142 0.05 -0.22 -9.83
N GLY A 143 1.32 0.09 -9.50
CA GLY A 143 1.89 1.44 -9.54
C GLY A 143 1.64 2.31 -8.30
N LYS A 144 0.78 1.92 -7.36
CA LYS A 144 0.47 2.71 -6.14
C LYS A 144 1.73 3.15 -5.40
N THR A 145 2.59 2.22 -5.05
CA THR A 145 3.82 2.48 -4.29
C THR A 145 4.79 3.38 -5.05
N THR A 146 5.01 3.13 -6.33
CA THR A 146 5.89 3.99 -7.14
C THR A 146 5.31 5.39 -7.24
N THR A 147 4.00 5.51 -7.50
CA THR A 147 3.32 6.80 -7.59
C THR A 147 3.36 7.55 -6.25
N SER A 148 3.23 6.86 -5.11
CA SER A 148 3.31 7.51 -3.78
C SER A 148 4.72 8.06 -3.50
N PHE A 149 5.77 7.32 -3.82
CA PHE A 149 7.16 7.81 -3.70
C PHE A 149 7.43 9.00 -4.63
N LEU A 150 6.97 8.93 -5.88
CA LEU A 150 7.07 10.02 -6.84
C LEU A 150 6.28 11.26 -6.38
N ALA A 151 5.07 11.06 -5.82
CA ALA A 151 4.24 12.14 -5.28
C ALA A 151 4.92 12.84 -4.11
N VAL A 152 5.45 12.09 -3.14
CA VAL A 152 6.21 12.66 -2.02
C VAL A 152 7.40 13.47 -2.53
N ALA A 153 8.21 12.92 -3.44
CA ALA A 153 9.38 13.62 -3.97
C ALA A 153 9.01 14.92 -4.72
N ALA A 154 7.91 14.92 -5.47
CA ALA A 154 7.43 16.10 -6.19
C ALA A 154 6.89 17.18 -5.23
N LEU A 155 6.15 16.77 -4.19
CA LEU A 155 5.61 17.67 -3.17
C LEU A 155 6.73 18.28 -2.32
N GLU A 156 7.68 17.48 -1.84
CA GLU A 156 8.83 17.95 -1.07
C GLU A 156 9.70 18.93 -1.89
N ALA A 157 9.89 18.67 -3.20
CA ALA A 157 10.61 19.59 -4.08
C ALA A 157 9.85 20.91 -4.33
N ALA A 158 8.55 20.94 -4.08
CA ALA A 158 7.69 22.12 -4.12
C ALA A 158 7.45 22.73 -2.72
N ASP A 159 8.34 22.47 -1.76
CA ASP A 159 8.30 22.97 -0.38
C ASP A 159 7.00 22.60 0.37
N VAL A 160 6.47 21.39 0.13
CA VAL A 160 5.31 20.82 0.84
C VAL A 160 5.80 19.68 1.72
N SER A 161 5.69 19.81 3.04
CA SER A 161 6.11 18.79 4.00
C SER A 161 5.18 17.57 3.95
N CYS A 162 5.74 16.38 3.69
CA CYS A 162 4.97 15.17 3.41
C CYS A 162 5.06 14.11 4.50
N GLY A 163 3.90 13.50 4.81
CA GLY A 163 3.82 12.18 5.40
C GLY A 163 3.48 11.12 4.34
N LEU A 164 3.85 9.87 4.59
CA LEU A 164 3.56 8.72 3.73
C LEU A 164 3.01 7.56 4.55
N VAL A 165 1.92 6.97 4.08
CA VAL A 165 1.42 5.66 4.52
C VAL A 165 1.39 4.76 3.29
N GLY A 166 2.31 3.82 3.21
CA GLY A 166 2.43 2.99 2.02
C GLY A 166 2.92 1.57 2.31
N THR A 167 2.96 0.77 1.27
CA THR A 167 3.40 -0.63 1.31
C THR A 167 4.83 -0.75 1.82
N VAL A 168 5.71 0.09 1.28
CA VAL A 168 7.17 0.01 1.50
C VAL A 168 7.60 0.78 2.74
N ALA A 169 7.01 1.95 2.97
CA ALA A 169 7.46 2.84 4.03
C ALA A 169 6.31 3.62 4.66
N THR A 170 6.52 4.01 5.91
CA THR A 170 5.80 5.06 6.61
C THR A 170 6.75 6.24 6.82
N GLN A 171 6.27 7.47 6.57
CA GLN A 171 7.03 8.70 6.83
C GLN A 171 6.21 9.64 7.70
N ILE A 172 6.82 10.16 8.77
CA ILE A 172 6.25 11.17 9.68
C ILE A 172 7.32 12.24 9.88
N GLY A 173 7.06 13.48 9.46
CA GLY A 173 8.08 14.53 9.46
C GLY A 173 9.30 14.11 8.63
N ALA A 174 10.47 14.24 9.20
CA ALA A 174 11.74 13.83 8.57
C ALA A 174 12.07 12.34 8.74
N VAL A 175 11.30 11.61 9.55
CA VAL A 175 11.55 10.20 9.85
C VAL A 175 10.84 9.31 8.82
N ARG A 176 11.60 8.50 8.09
CA ARG A 176 11.06 7.49 7.17
C ARG A 176 11.62 6.12 7.56
N GLU A 177 10.73 5.19 7.81
CA GLU A 177 11.07 3.80 8.15
C GLU A 177 10.31 2.83 7.24
N ALA A 178 10.84 1.61 7.10
CA ALA A 178 10.12 0.54 6.43
C ALA A 178 8.79 0.27 7.15
N ASN A 179 7.73 -0.01 6.38
CA ASN A 179 6.44 -0.39 6.95
C ASN A 179 6.57 -1.76 7.64
N PRO A 180 6.40 -1.87 8.96
CA PRO A 180 6.49 -3.15 9.67
C PRO A 180 5.25 -4.03 9.46
N GLU A 181 4.15 -3.43 9.01
CA GLU A 181 2.89 -4.13 8.75
C GLU A 181 2.93 -4.78 7.37
N HIS A 182 2.43 -6.02 7.28
CA HIS A 182 2.27 -6.71 5.98
C HIS A 182 1.02 -6.23 5.22
N THR A 183 0.56 -5.01 5.51
CA THR A 183 -0.63 -4.40 4.88
C THR A 183 -0.32 -3.01 4.37
N THR A 184 -0.62 -2.77 3.09
CA THR A 184 -0.44 -1.47 2.44
C THR A 184 -1.28 -0.37 3.09
N THR A 185 -2.55 -0.67 3.41
CA THR A 185 -3.48 0.23 4.09
C THR A 185 -3.74 -0.34 5.46
N PRO A 186 -3.17 0.21 6.54
CA PRO A 186 -3.31 -0.33 7.88
C PRO A 186 -4.74 -0.24 8.42
N GLY A 187 -5.01 -0.90 9.55
CA GLY A 187 -6.28 -0.82 10.27
C GLY A 187 -6.61 0.61 10.69
N ALA A 188 -7.90 0.91 10.84
CA ALA A 188 -8.39 2.28 11.05
C ALA A 188 -7.75 2.99 12.26
N LEU A 189 -7.54 2.28 13.37
CA LEU A 189 -6.89 2.85 14.57
C LEU A 189 -5.44 3.27 14.30
N LEU A 190 -4.66 2.37 13.71
CA LEU A 190 -3.27 2.66 13.37
C LEU A 190 -3.16 3.77 12.33
N LEU A 191 -4.03 3.77 11.32
CA LEU A 191 -4.05 4.79 10.27
C LEU A 191 -4.36 6.17 10.83
N GLN A 192 -5.38 6.31 11.69
CA GLN A 192 -5.73 7.60 12.30
C GLN A 192 -4.65 8.08 13.28
N ARG A 193 -4.01 7.17 14.04
CA ARG A 193 -2.86 7.50 14.89
C ARG A 193 -1.69 8.02 14.07
N THR A 194 -1.39 7.37 12.95
CA THR A 194 -0.32 7.80 12.03
C THR A 194 -0.60 9.19 11.44
N LEU A 195 -1.84 9.44 10.99
CA LEU A 195 -2.24 10.76 10.50
C LEU A 195 -2.17 11.83 11.62
N ARG A 196 -2.50 11.46 12.86
CA ARG A 196 -2.35 12.36 14.00
C ARG A 196 -0.89 12.71 14.24
N ALA A 197 0.00 11.73 14.21
CA ALA A 197 1.45 11.95 14.37
C ALA A 197 2.01 12.82 13.22
N MET A 198 1.55 12.64 11.98
CA MET A 198 1.90 13.52 10.87
C MET A 198 1.46 14.97 11.12
N ALA A 199 0.22 15.17 11.59
CA ALA A 199 -0.28 16.49 11.90
C ALA A 199 0.46 17.16 13.08
N SER A 200 0.96 16.37 14.04
CA SER A 200 1.76 16.85 15.17
C SER A 200 3.22 17.12 14.79
N ALA A 201 3.72 16.48 13.74
CA ALA A 201 5.04 16.72 13.15
C ALA A 201 5.03 17.81 12.08
N ASP A 202 3.97 18.62 12.00
CA ASP A 202 3.79 19.73 11.05
C ASP A 202 3.93 19.32 9.58
N ASN A 203 3.47 18.09 9.23
CA ASN A 203 3.30 17.74 7.82
C ASN A 203 2.13 18.53 7.22
N ASP A 204 2.31 19.03 6.00
CA ASP A 204 1.25 19.71 5.23
C ASP A 204 0.30 18.71 4.60
N VAL A 205 0.82 17.54 4.20
CA VAL A 205 0.08 16.52 3.45
C VAL A 205 0.42 15.10 3.88
N ALA A 206 -0.59 14.23 3.86
CA ALA A 206 -0.44 12.78 3.95
C ALA A 206 -0.71 12.13 2.58
N VAL A 207 0.26 11.41 2.04
CA VAL A 207 0.10 10.53 0.86
C VAL A 207 -0.23 9.14 1.38
N VAL A 208 -1.39 8.59 0.97
CA VAL A 208 -1.94 7.32 1.50
C VAL A 208 -2.18 6.34 0.36
N GLU A 209 -1.42 5.25 0.33
CA GLU A 209 -1.75 4.12 -0.54
C GLU A 209 -3.06 3.48 -0.06
N THR A 210 -4.08 3.53 -0.91
CA THR A 210 -5.46 3.16 -0.59
C THR A 210 -5.88 1.93 -1.40
N THR A 211 -5.76 0.75 -0.78
CA THR A 211 -6.07 -0.53 -1.44
C THR A 211 -7.57 -0.80 -1.50
N SER A 212 -8.00 -1.66 -2.44
CA SER A 212 -9.39 -2.13 -2.51
C SER A 212 -9.83 -2.85 -1.23
N HIS A 213 -8.93 -3.62 -0.59
CA HIS A 213 -9.19 -4.23 0.71
C HIS A 213 -9.41 -3.18 1.81
N GLY A 214 -8.55 -2.15 1.86
CA GLY A 214 -8.68 -1.06 2.83
C GLY A 214 -9.98 -0.28 2.67
N LEU A 215 -10.43 -0.08 1.42
CA LEU A 215 -11.70 0.57 1.10
C LEU A 215 -12.89 -0.32 1.46
N ALA A 216 -12.90 -1.58 1.05
CA ALA A 216 -13.98 -2.53 1.31
C ALA A 216 -14.14 -2.86 2.81
N ALA A 217 -13.03 -2.88 3.56
CA ALA A 217 -13.02 -3.09 4.99
C ALA A 217 -13.22 -1.79 5.82
N ASP A 218 -13.64 -0.69 5.20
CA ASP A 218 -13.85 0.63 5.82
C ASP A 218 -12.62 1.24 6.54
N ARG A 219 -11.41 0.71 6.38
CA ARG A 219 -10.22 1.18 7.12
C ARG A 219 -9.96 2.67 6.97
N VAL A 220 -10.35 3.24 5.83
CA VAL A 220 -10.15 4.65 5.45
C VAL A 220 -11.41 5.53 5.59
N ARG A 221 -12.50 5.00 6.17
CA ARG A 221 -13.80 5.70 6.20
C ARG A 221 -13.73 7.05 6.92
N GLY A 222 -12.97 7.16 7.99
CA GLY A 222 -12.80 8.39 8.76
C GLY A 222 -11.82 9.42 8.15
N ILE A 223 -11.36 9.23 6.90
CA ILE A 223 -10.40 10.13 6.25
C ILE A 223 -11.12 11.12 5.34
N ALA A 224 -10.79 12.41 5.49
CA ALA A 224 -11.22 13.51 4.61
C ALA A 224 -10.22 13.68 3.47
N TYR A 225 -10.41 12.97 2.35
CA TYR A 225 -9.54 13.04 1.18
C TYR A 225 -9.72 14.36 0.40
N ASP A 226 -8.61 14.85 -0.18
CA ASP A 226 -8.60 16.03 -1.05
C ASP A 226 -8.29 15.63 -2.50
N ILE A 227 -7.37 14.70 -2.69
CA ILE A 227 -6.97 14.19 -4.01
C ILE A 227 -7.17 12.68 -4.05
N ALA A 228 -7.74 12.17 -5.13
CA ALA A 228 -7.79 10.74 -5.43
C ALA A 228 -7.09 10.47 -6.77
N ILE A 229 -6.19 9.48 -6.79
CA ILE A 229 -5.44 9.06 -7.99
C ILE A 229 -5.78 7.62 -8.32
N LEU A 230 -6.22 7.37 -9.56
CA LEU A 230 -6.32 6.05 -10.16
C LEU A 230 -5.08 5.77 -11.00
N THR A 231 -4.31 4.74 -10.65
CA THR A 231 -3.17 4.32 -11.48
C THR A 231 -3.59 3.44 -12.65
N ASN A 232 -4.21 2.32 -12.39
CA ASN A 232 -4.79 1.39 -13.36
C ASN A 232 -5.70 0.37 -12.68
N LEU A 233 -6.50 -0.34 -13.49
CA LEU A 233 -7.39 -1.38 -13.02
C LEU A 233 -7.26 -2.64 -13.89
N THR A 234 -6.70 -3.72 -13.32
CA THR A 234 -6.61 -5.04 -13.95
C THR A 234 -7.17 -6.12 -13.02
N HIS A 235 -7.44 -7.32 -13.53
CA HIS A 235 -8.01 -8.42 -12.74
C HIS A 235 -7.07 -8.83 -11.59
N GLU A 236 -7.51 -8.63 -10.36
CA GLU A 236 -6.79 -9.03 -9.13
C GLU A 236 -7.77 -9.15 -7.95
N HIS A 237 -7.41 -9.93 -6.93
CA HIS A 237 -8.14 -10.07 -5.67
C HIS A 237 -9.62 -10.50 -5.78
N LEU A 238 -9.98 -11.27 -6.80
CA LEU A 238 -11.35 -11.76 -6.97
C LEU A 238 -11.77 -12.72 -5.87
N GLU A 239 -10.82 -13.44 -5.26
CA GLU A 239 -11.04 -14.32 -4.10
C GLU A 239 -11.57 -13.56 -2.87
N PHE A 240 -11.21 -12.28 -2.73
CA PHE A 240 -11.70 -11.43 -1.64
C PHE A 240 -12.99 -10.68 -2.02
N HIS A 241 -13.03 -10.10 -3.21
CA HIS A 241 -14.14 -9.25 -3.64
C HIS A 241 -15.32 -10.04 -4.21
N GLY A 242 -15.13 -11.29 -4.61
CA GLY A 242 -16.15 -12.17 -5.20
C GLY A 242 -16.50 -11.85 -6.66
N SER A 243 -16.35 -10.61 -7.10
CA SER A 243 -16.56 -10.21 -8.50
C SER A 243 -15.66 -9.05 -8.93
N TRP A 244 -15.51 -8.87 -10.23
CA TRP A 244 -14.80 -7.74 -10.82
C TRP A 244 -15.47 -6.41 -10.49
N GLU A 245 -16.79 -6.37 -10.56
CA GLU A 245 -17.59 -5.17 -10.25
C GLU A 245 -17.37 -4.73 -8.80
N ALA A 246 -17.43 -5.66 -7.84
CA ALA A 246 -17.18 -5.35 -6.43
C ALA A 246 -15.75 -4.84 -6.20
N TYR A 247 -14.75 -5.38 -6.90
CA TYR A 247 -13.37 -4.89 -6.85
C TYR A 247 -13.23 -3.47 -7.40
N ARG A 248 -13.84 -3.21 -8.57
CA ARG A 248 -13.88 -1.87 -9.18
C ARG A 248 -14.60 -0.88 -8.26
N ASP A 249 -15.79 -1.25 -7.77
CA ASP A 249 -16.65 -0.39 -6.97
C ASP A 249 -15.99 -0.06 -5.61
N ALA A 250 -15.26 -1.00 -5.03
CA ALA A 250 -14.42 -0.72 -3.87
C ALA A 250 -13.43 0.42 -4.15
N LYS A 251 -12.76 0.44 -5.31
CA LYS A 251 -11.84 1.52 -5.66
C LYS A 251 -12.55 2.82 -6.04
N LEU A 252 -13.72 2.75 -6.69
CA LEU A 252 -14.57 3.91 -6.99
C LEU A 252 -14.94 4.66 -5.71
N SER A 253 -15.16 3.95 -4.60
CA SER A 253 -15.50 4.56 -3.32
C SER A 253 -14.45 5.56 -2.79
N LEU A 254 -13.19 5.51 -3.23
CA LEU A 254 -12.20 6.53 -2.93
C LEU A 254 -12.56 7.88 -3.58
N PHE A 255 -13.09 7.84 -4.80
CA PHE A 255 -13.50 9.04 -5.55
C PHE A 255 -14.80 9.64 -5.03
N GLU A 256 -15.73 8.81 -4.53
CA GLU A 256 -16.93 9.25 -3.80
C GLU A 256 -16.55 10.07 -2.56
N ARG A 257 -15.45 9.70 -1.88
CA ARG A 257 -14.96 10.39 -0.68
C ARG A 257 -14.39 11.79 -0.93
N LEU A 258 -14.28 12.23 -2.18
CA LEU A 258 -13.94 13.60 -2.53
C LEU A 258 -15.12 14.57 -2.32
N ALA A 259 -16.34 14.05 -2.17
CA ALA A 259 -17.53 14.87 -2.03
C ALA A 259 -17.40 15.89 -0.89
N VAL A 260 -17.66 17.16 -1.21
CA VAL A 260 -17.60 18.26 -0.24
C VAL A 260 -18.79 18.18 0.71
N GLY A 261 -18.51 18.28 1.99
CA GLY A 261 -19.55 18.25 3.02
C GLY A 261 -18.97 18.57 4.42
N PRO A 262 -19.82 18.57 5.46
CA PRO A 262 -19.35 18.88 6.82
C PRO A 262 -18.22 17.97 7.32
N ALA A 263 -18.19 16.71 6.86
CA ALA A 263 -17.15 15.76 7.19
C ALA A 263 -15.88 15.92 6.33
N ASN A 264 -16.01 16.48 5.13
CA ASN A 264 -14.90 16.68 4.18
C ASN A 264 -14.98 18.05 3.49
N PRO A 265 -14.74 19.17 4.18
CA PRO A 265 -14.74 20.50 3.58
C PRO A 265 -13.53 20.68 2.65
N VAL A 266 -13.57 21.69 1.78
CA VAL A 266 -12.37 22.22 1.14
C VAL A 266 -11.51 22.87 2.22
N LYS A 267 -10.25 22.47 2.30
CA LYS A 267 -9.34 22.87 3.38
C LYS A 267 -8.47 24.05 2.96
N GLU A 268 -8.18 24.91 3.92
CA GLU A 268 -7.16 25.95 3.83
C GLU A 268 -6.19 25.75 5.00
N LEU A 269 -4.99 25.24 4.72
CA LEU A 269 -4.02 24.83 5.73
C LEU A 269 -2.65 25.43 5.36
N GLY A 270 -1.97 26.04 6.32
CA GLY A 270 -0.63 26.61 6.09
C GLY A 270 -0.61 27.70 5.00
N GLY A 271 -1.73 28.41 4.75
CA GLY A 271 -1.85 29.37 3.66
C GLY A 271 -2.05 28.73 2.27
N ARG A 272 -2.17 27.41 2.19
CA ARG A 272 -2.44 26.64 0.96
C ARG A 272 -3.88 26.14 0.95
N ARG A 273 -4.54 26.30 -0.20
CA ARG A 273 -5.85 25.70 -0.47
C ARG A 273 -5.66 24.27 -0.99
N TRP A 274 -6.43 23.33 -0.44
CA TRP A 274 -6.49 21.95 -0.86
C TRP A 274 -7.79 21.69 -1.63
N PRO A 275 -7.78 21.80 -2.97
CA PRO A 275 -8.96 21.54 -3.78
C PRO A 275 -9.33 20.06 -3.76
N LYS A 276 -10.58 19.74 -4.08
CA LYS A 276 -10.98 18.35 -4.35
C LYS A 276 -10.62 18.02 -5.79
N GLY A 277 -9.74 17.06 -5.97
CA GLY A 277 -9.20 16.66 -7.27
C GLY A 277 -9.21 15.17 -7.51
N ALA A 278 -9.57 14.78 -8.73
CA ALA A 278 -9.53 13.43 -9.22
C ALA A 278 -8.54 13.33 -10.38
N ILE A 279 -7.57 12.44 -10.24
CA ILE A 279 -6.53 12.19 -11.23
C ILE A 279 -6.77 10.80 -11.81
N VAL A 280 -7.13 10.74 -13.09
CA VAL A 280 -7.64 9.53 -13.72
C VAL A 280 -6.77 9.14 -14.91
N ASN A 281 -6.32 7.90 -14.94
CA ASN A 281 -5.60 7.34 -16.08
C ASN A 281 -6.56 7.18 -17.28
N ALA A 282 -6.39 7.99 -18.32
CA ALA A 282 -7.23 7.98 -19.52
C ALA A 282 -7.06 6.71 -20.36
N ASP A 283 -5.92 6.05 -20.24
CA ASP A 283 -5.63 4.81 -20.97
C ASP A 283 -6.29 3.57 -20.29
N ASP A 284 -6.89 3.74 -19.09
CA ASP A 284 -7.63 2.67 -18.41
C ASP A 284 -9.07 2.57 -18.97
N PRO A 285 -9.54 1.38 -19.36
CA PRO A 285 -10.90 1.21 -19.86
C PRO A 285 -12.02 1.67 -18.91
N ASN A 286 -11.74 1.73 -17.62
CA ASN A 286 -12.70 2.17 -16.60
C ASN A 286 -12.61 3.67 -16.29
N ALA A 287 -11.73 4.43 -16.95
CA ALA A 287 -11.51 5.86 -16.70
C ALA A 287 -12.82 6.66 -16.62
N GLY A 288 -13.77 6.40 -17.53
CA GLY A 288 -15.05 7.07 -17.56
C GLY A 288 -15.90 6.88 -16.30
N ALA A 289 -15.86 5.69 -15.67
CA ALA A 289 -16.59 5.43 -14.43
C ALA A 289 -16.00 6.24 -13.26
N PHE A 290 -14.66 6.29 -13.14
CA PHE A 290 -13.98 7.07 -12.11
C PHE A 290 -14.18 8.58 -12.29
N ALA A 291 -14.11 9.07 -13.54
CA ALA A 291 -14.40 10.46 -13.86
C ALA A 291 -15.85 10.85 -13.55
N GLY A 292 -16.82 9.97 -13.85
CA GLY A 292 -18.24 10.18 -13.54
C GLY A 292 -18.49 10.35 -12.04
N VAL A 293 -17.97 9.43 -11.21
CA VAL A 293 -18.07 9.51 -9.74
C VAL A 293 -17.39 10.77 -9.20
N ALA A 294 -16.21 11.13 -9.71
CA ALA A 294 -15.51 12.34 -9.31
C ALA A 294 -16.30 13.63 -9.67
N GLN A 295 -16.96 13.62 -10.83
CA GLN A 295 -17.82 14.75 -11.26
C GLN A 295 -19.02 14.89 -10.32
N GLU A 296 -19.67 13.80 -9.94
CA GLU A 296 -20.77 13.79 -8.97
C GLU A 296 -20.32 14.29 -7.59
N ALA A 297 -19.08 13.95 -7.19
CA ALA A 297 -18.44 14.46 -5.98
C ALA A 297 -18.07 15.97 -6.06
N GLY A 298 -18.15 16.60 -7.24
CA GLY A 298 -17.77 18.00 -7.45
C GLY A 298 -16.26 18.24 -7.49
N ALA A 299 -15.46 17.20 -7.75
CA ALA A 299 -14.00 17.30 -7.83
C ALA A 299 -13.54 17.83 -9.20
N ARG A 300 -12.42 18.57 -9.21
CA ARG A 300 -11.70 18.91 -10.46
C ARG A 300 -11.07 17.63 -11.01
N ILE A 301 -11.40 17.29 -12.25
CA ILE A 301 -10.86 16.11 -12.91
C ILE A 301 -9.68 16.55 -13.78
N VAL A 302 -8.55 15.84 -13.65
CA VAL A 302 -7.40 15.92 -14.56
C VAL A 302 -7.07 14.51 -15.00
N THR A 303 -7.13 14.29 -16.30
CA THR A 303 -6.78 13.01 -16.92
C THR A 303 -5.31 12.97 -17.32
N TYR A 304 -4.71 11.77 -17.29
CA TYR A 304 -3.35 11.58 -17.75
C TYR A 304 -3.20 10.28 -18.54
N GLY A 305 -2.19 10.21 -19.41
CA GLY A 305 -1.92 9.00 -20.18
C GLY A 305 -1.10 9.24 -21.44
N THR A 306 -1.18 8.29 -22.36
CA THR A 306 -0.56 8.35 -23.69
C THR A 306 -1.60 8.64 -24.79
N ASP A 307 -2.89 8.54 -24.46
CA ASP A 307 -3.99 8.86 -25.36
C ASP A 307 -4.04 10.36 -25.67
N SER A 308 -4.43 10.69 -26.92
CA SER A 308 -4.51 12.07 -27.41
C SER A 308 -5.57 12.94 -26.69
N GLY A 309 -6.49 12.31 -25.97
CA GLY A 309 -7.53 13.00 -25.21
C GLY A 309 -7.17 13.32 -23.76
N ALA A 310 -6.02 12.89 -23.25
CA ALA A 310 -5.61 13.16 -21.87
C ALA A 310 -5.13 14.60 -21.68
N ASP A 311 -5.47 15.21 -20.53
CA ASP A 311 -5.03 16.58 -20.16
C ASP A 311 -3.50 16.65 -19.95
N VAL A 312 -2.92 15.62 -19.31
CA VAL A 312 -1.48 15.43 -19.15
C VAL A 312 -1.06 14.23 -19.98
N ARG A 313 -0.38 14.47 -21.10
CA ARG A 313 -0.16 13.45 -22.12
C ARG A 313 1.31 13.29 -22.47
N ALA A 314 1.81 12.05 -22.48
CA ALA A 314 3.11 11.76 -23.08
C ALA A 314 3.07 11.97 -24.60
N THR A 315 4.03 12.72 -25.13
CA THR A 315 4.18 13.00 -26.57
C THR A 315 5.32 12.20 -27.19
N HIS A 316 6.34 11.91 -26.38
CA HIS A 316 7.52 11.16 -26.80
C HIS A 316 8.09 10.40 -25.61
N ILE A 317 8.52 9.15 -25.84
CA ILE A 317 9.09 8.30 -24.80
C ILE A 317 10.35 7.63 -25.34
N GLU A 318 11.49 8.01 -24.77
CA GLU A 318 12.76 7.29 -24.95
C GLU A 318 13.04 6.47 -23.68
N GLU A 319 13.36 5.20 -23.87
CA GLU A 319 13.68 4.29 -22.78
C GLU A 319 15.06 3.68 -22.96
N ASP A 320 15.87 3.75 -21.92
CA ASP A 320 17.07 2.93 -21.82
C ASP A 320 17.02 2.03 -20.58
N ALA A 321 18.07 1.24 -20.39
CA ALA A 321 18.13 0.30 -19.29
C ALA A 321 18.07 0.95 -17.90
N ARG A 322 18.17 2.26 -17.75
CA ARG A 322 18.30 2.95 -16.45
C ARG A 322 17.32 4.09 -16.25
N ARG A 323 16.77 4.66 -17.32
CA ARG A 323 15.97 5.87 -17.28
C ARG A 323 14.92 5.90 -18.38
N LEU A 324 13.94 6.77 -18.15
CA LEU A 324 12.95 7.19 -19.14
C LEU A 324 13.13 8.69 -19.39
N ARG A 325 13.13 9.08 -20.65
CA ARG A 325 12.99 10.48 -21.06
C ARG A 325 11.61 10.64 -21.67
N ILE A 326 10.78 11.47 -21.04
CA ILE A 326 9.36 11.60 -21.36
C ILE A 326 9.10 13.04 -21.78
N GLY A 327 8.85 13.27 -23.08
CA GLY A 327 8.23 14.50 -23.53
C GLY A 327 6.73 14.45 -23.20
N TYR A 328 6.19 15.51 -22.63
CA TYR A 328 4.76 15.56 -22.30
C TYR A 328 4.17 16.96 -22.52
N GLU A 329 2.86 17.01 -22.69
CA GLU A 329 2.04 18.20 -22.68
C GLU A 329 1.13 18.15 -21.44
N ALA A 330 0.93 19.32 -20.83
CA ALA A 330 0.06 19.52 -19.67
C ALA A 330 -0.63 20.89 -19.76
N PRO A 331 -1.67 21.19 -18.98
CA PRO A 331 -2.27 22.52 -18.94
C PRO A 331 -1.26 23.65 -18.66
N SER A 332 -0.26 23.40 -17.84
CA SER A 332 0.85 24.34 -17.55
C SER A 332 1.87 24.50 -18.68
N GLY A 333 1.79 23.71 -19.75
CA GLY A 333 2.66 23.76 -20.93
C GLY A 333 3.36 22.43 -21.23
N ALA A 334 4.14 22.43 -22.33
CA ALA A 334 4.94 21.29 -22.76
C ALA A 334 6.29 21.26 -22.04
N ALA A 335 6.76 20.06 -21.66
CA ALA A 335 8.05 19.88 -21.01
C ALA A 335 8.66 18.50 -21.27
N VAL A 336 9.89 18.31 -20.82
CA VAL A 336 10.59 17.02 -20.81
C VAL A 336 10.93 16.65 -19.37
N LEU A 337 10.69 15.39 -19.01
CA LEU A 337 11.04 14.77 -17.75
C LEU A 337 12.08 13.68 -17.98
N ASP A 338 13.21 13.76 -17.30
CA ASP A 338 14.21 12.70 -17.22
C ASP A 338 14.00 11.93 -15.92
N LEU A 339 13.39 10.74 -15.99
CA LEU A 339 13.06 9.89 -14.83
C LEU A 339 14.12 8.79 -14.68
N GLN A 340 14.72 8.67 -13.50
CA GLN A 340 15.75 7.66 -13.21
C GLN A 340 15.19 6.27 -12.86
N LEU A 341 13.98 5.97 -13.31
CA LEU A 341 13.32 4.68 -13.17
C LEU A 341 13.18 4.05 -14.56
N ALA A 342 13.50 2.77 -14.67
CA ALA A 342 13.28 2.00 -15.91
C ALA A 342 11.85 1.42 -15.96
N GLY A 343 11.41 1.10 -17.17
CA GLY A 343 10.11 0.46 -17.44
C GLY A 343 9.02 1.45 -17.83
N ARG A 344 8.47 1.27 -19.03
CA ARG A 344 7.44 2.14 -19.63
C ARG A 344 6.21 2.37 -18.75
N PHE A 345 5.88 1.41 -17.85
CA PHE A 345 4.80 1.61 -16.88
C PHE A 345 5.04 2.78 -15.92
N ASN A 346 6.30 3.19 -15.70
CA ASN A 346 6.63 4.36 -14.90
C ASN A 346 6.33 5.69 -15.62
N VAL A 347 6.06 5.68 -16.91
CA VAL A 347 5.53 6.86 -17.63
C VAL A 347 4.19 7.26 -17.01
N HIS A 348 3.26 6.31 -16.87
CA HIS A 348 1.96 6.57 -16.25
C HIS A 348 2.09 7.01 -14.79
N ASN A 349 2.95 6.35 -14.00
CA ASN A 349 3.19 6.73 -12.61
C ASN A 349 3.69 8.18 -12.48
N ALA A 350 4.59 8.61 -13.38
CA ALA A 350 5.12 9.98 -13.39
C ALA A 350 4.08 10.99 -13.87
N LEU A 351 3.32 10.69 -14.94
CA LEU A 351 2.27 11.58 -15.45
C LEU A 351 1.14 11.77 -14.44
N ALA A 352 0.80 10.75 -13.65
CA ALA A 352 -0.17 10.89 -12.55
C ALA A 352 0.28 11.95 -11.53
N VAL A 353 1.58 12.02 -11.24
CA VAL A 353 2.14 13.01 -10.32
C VAL A 353 2.23 14.40 -10.96
N VAL A 354 2.54 14.49 -12.26
CA VAL A 354 2.42 15.77 -13.01
C VAL A 354 0.98 16.28 -12.94
N ALA A 355 -0.02 15.41 -13.17
CA ALA A 355 -1.44 15.76 -13.06
C ALA A 355 -1.84 16.18 -11.63
N MET A 356 -1.24 15.59 -10.59
CA MET A 356 -1.40 16.04 -9.22
C MET A 356 -0.87 17.47 -9.04
N GLY A 357 0.29 17.77 -9.63
CA GLY A 357 0.86 19.12 -9.63
C GLY A 357 -0.07 20.14 -10.27
N GLU A 358 -0.74 19.81 -11.38
CA GLU A 358 -1.73 20.67 -12.06
C GLU A 358 -2.98 20.93 -11.20
N VAL A 359 -3.42 19.93 -10.42
CA VAL A 359 -4.55 20.09 -9.51
C VAL A 359 -4.22 20.99 -8.33
N LEU A 360 -3.00 20.85 -7.80
CA LEU A 360 -2.50 21.57 -6.61
C LEU A 360 -1.82 22.91 -6.95
N ASP A 361 -1.81 23.31 -8.22
CA ASP A 361 -1.15 24.52 -8.73
C ASP A 361 0.32 24.64 -8.25
N LEU A 362 1.06 23.49 -8.26
CA LEU A 362 2.47 23.45 -7.90
C LEU A 362 3.35 24.00 -9.04
N ASP A 363 4.54 24.52 -8.69
CA ASP A 363 5.52 24.90 -9.71
C ASP A 363 5.91 23.68 -10.56
N PRO A 364 5.65 23.68 -11.87
CA PRO A 364 5.97 22.57 -12.76
C PRO A 364 7.47 22.23 -12.79
N ALA A 365 8.35 23.20 -12.52
CA ALA A 365 9.79 22.96 -12.48
C ALA A 365 10.17 22.18 -11.21
N ALA A 366 9.58 22.53 -10.06
CA ALA A 366 9.77 21.80 -8.80
C ALA A 366 9.25 20.36 -8.92
N VAL A 367 8.05 20.15 -9.48
CA VAL A 367 7.50 18.81 -9.72
C VAL A 367 8.45 17.96 -10.56
N ARG A 368 8.97 18.51 -11.69
CA ARG A 368 9.95 17.78 -12.52
C ARG A 368 11.24 17.49 -11.79
N ALA A 369 11.75 18.44 -11.02
CA ALA A 369 12.98 18.24 -10.22
C ALA A 369 12.82 17.12 -9.19
N GLY A 370 11.70 17.09 -8.47
CA GLY A 370 11.37 16.03 -7.52
C GLY A 370 11.29 14.66 -8.20
N LEU A 371 10.57 14.55 -9.31
CA LEU A 371 10.47 13.31 -10.09
C LEU A 371 11.83 12.81 -10.58
N ALA A 372 12.66 13.71 -11.13
CA ALA A 372 14.00 13.40 -11.63
C ALA A 372 14.97 12.98 -10.50
N GLY A 373 14.71 13.41 -9.26
CA GLY A 373 15.49 13.06 -8.08
C GLY A 373 15.30 11.64 -7.58
N VAL A 374 14.20 10.94 -7.96
CA VAL A 374 13.91 9.60 -7.50
C VAL A 374 14.76 8.57 -8.26
N ARG A 375 15.74 7.99 -7.57
CA ARG A 375 16.69 7.02 -8.16
C ARG A 375 16.22 5.58 -8.11
N GLY A 376 15.19 5.27 -7.34
CA GLY A 376 14.63 3.93 -7.15
C GLY A 376 13.55 3.93 -6.08
N VAL A 377 12.73 2.89 -6.09
CA VAL A 377 11.74 2.60 -5.04
C VAL A 377 12.11 1.23 -4.48
N PRO A 378 12.32 1.09 -3.17
CA PRO A 378 12.74 -0.19 -2.58
C PRO A 378 11.81 -1.34 -2.98
N GLY A 379 12.38 -2.44 -3.45
CA GLY A 379 11.63 -3.61 -3.90
C GLY A 379 10.76 -3.41 -5.14
N ARG A 380 10.97 -2.34 -5.92
CA ARG A 380 10.28 -2.07 -7.19
C ARG A 380 11.29 -1.80 -8.29
N MET A 381 11.60 -2.83 -9.09
CA MET A 381 12.68 -2.78 -10.09
C MET A 381 13.99 -2.22 -9.51
N GLU A 382 14.22 -2.48 -8.23
CA GLU A 382 15.38 -2.00 -7.49
C GLU A 382 16.65 -2.69 -7.98
N ARG A 383 17.66 -1.91 -8.33
CA ARG A 383 18.92 -2.43 -8.84
C ARG A 383 19.97 -2.51 -7.77
N LEU A 384 20.73 -3.60 -7.79
CA LEU A 384 21.91 -3.76 -6.96
C LEU A 384 23.17 -3.78 -7.81
N ALA A 385 24.17 -3.00 -7.38
CA ALA A 385 25.49 -2.99 -7.97
C ALA A 385 26.58 -3.10 -6.87
N ALA A 386 27.47 -4.06 -7.03
CA ALA A 386 28.64 -4.26 -6.18
C ALA A 386 29.88 -4.64 -7.02
N GLY A 387 29.95 -4.11 -8.25
CA GLY A 387 31.06 -4.42 -9.18
C GLY A 387 30.96 -5.77 -9.90
N GLN A 388 29.87 -6.51 -9.73
CA GLN A 388 29.63 -7.77 -10.44
C GLN A 388 29.39 -7.55 -11.94
N PRO A 389 29.72 -8.53 -12.82
CA PRO A 389 29.61 -8.39 -14.28
C PRO A 389 28.20 -8.68 -14.82
N PHE A 390 27.22 -8.92 -13.96
CA PHE A 390 25.82 -9.18 -14.28
C PHE A 390 24.89 -8.19 -13.58
N GLY A 391 23.69 -8.02 -14.08
CA GLY A 391 22.68 -7.19 -13.45
C GLY A 391 21.95 -7.92 -12.32
N ILE A 392 21.51 -7.20 -11.28
CA ILE A 392 20.60 -7.72 -10.26
C ILE A 392 19.43 -6.75 -10.13
N VAL A 393 18.21 -7.30 -10.12
CA VAL A 393 16.97 -6.57 -9.93
C VAL A 393 16.16 -7.25 -8.83
N ILE A 394 15.75 -6.46 -7.83
CA ILE A 394 14.80 -6.88 -6.79
C ILE A 394 13.42 -6.31 -7.14
N ASP A 395 12.40 -7.15 -7.15
CA ASP A 395 11.03 -6.72 -7.42
C ASP A 395 10.01 -7.49 -6.55
N TYR A 396 8.91 -6.85 -6.26
CA TYR A 396 7.81 -7.42 -5.48
C TYR A 396 6.86 -8.31 -6.33
N ALA A 397 7.14 -8.54 -7.60
CA ALA A 397 6.33 -9.36 -8.49
C ALA A 397 6.09 -10.77 -7.91
N HIS A 398 4.85 -11.04 -7.45
CA HIS A 398 4.41 -12.25 -6.78
C HIS A 398 3.12 -12.84 -7.38
N SER A 399 2.66 -12.30 -8.50
CA SER A 399 1.53 -12.80 -9.29
C SER A 399 1.96 -13.13 -10.72
N PRO A 400 1.22 -13.97 -11.46
CA PRO A 400 1.52 -14.28 -12.86
C PRO A 400 1.71 -13.03 -13.71
N ALA A 401 0.73 -12.12 -13.69
CA ALA A 401 0.75 -10.90 -14.50
C ALA A 401 1.91 -9.96 -14.16
N SER A 402 2.26 -9.81 -12.85
CA SER A 402 3.38 -8.96 -12.44
C SER A 402 4.72 -9.60 -12.81
N LEU A 403 4.88 -10.91 -12.64
CA LEU A 403 6.09 -11.64 -13.02
C LEU A 403 6.31 -11.57 -14.53
N GLU A 404 5.25 -11.73 -15.32
CA GLU A 404 5.28 -11.62 -16.79
C GLU A 404 5.78 -10.25 -17.22
N LYS A 405 5.17 -9.16 -16.71
CA LYS A 405 5.57 -7.77 -17.02
C LYS A 405 7.05 -7.50 -16.73
N VAL A 406 7.54 -7.98 -15.58
CA VAL A 406 8.93 -7.78 -15.19
C VAL A 406 9.87 -8.58 -16.08
N LEU A 407 9.54 -9.83 -16.39
CA LEU A 407 10.36 -10.68 -17.27
C LEU A 407 10.36 -10.17 -18.72
N ASP A 408 9.21 -9.71 -19.24
CA ASP A 408 9.11 -9.11 -20.59
C ASP A 408 9.97 -7.83 -20.71
N LEU A 409 10.13 -7.09 -19.62
CA LEU A 409 11.05 -5.95 -19.58
C LEU A 409 12.52 -6.37 -19.53
N LEU A 410 12.86 -7.36 -18.68
CA LEU A 410 14.24 -7.74 -18.42
C LEU A 410 14.86 -8.62 -19.51
N ALA A 411 14.08 -9.49 -20.16
CA ALA A 411 14.59 -10.43 -21.15
C ALA A 411 15.24 -9.73 -22.36
N PRO A 412 14.63 -8.71 -23.01
CA PRO A 412 15.28 -7.97 -24.08
C PRO A 412 16.53 -7.21 -23.61
N LEU A 413 16.51 -6.67 -22.38
CA LEU A 413 17.65 -5.95 -21.81
C LEU A 413 18.86 -6.86 -21.55
N ALA A 414 18.62 -8.10 -21.09
CA ALA A 414 19.66 -9.10 -20.93
C ALA A 414 20.19 -9.58 -22.29
N ALA A 415 19.30 -9.85 -23.25
CA ALA A 415 19.68 -10.27 -24.60
C ALA A 415 20.54 -9.23 -25.34
N ALA A 416 20.23 -7.94 -25.20
CA ALA A 416 21.03 -6.85 -25.77
C ALA A 416 22.46 -6.79 -25.23
N ARG A 417 22.72 -7.43 -24.06
CA ARG A 417 24.04 -7.55 -23.44
C ARG A 417 24.71 -8.92 -23.69
N GLY A 418 24.09 -9.76 -24.54
CA GLY A 418 24.57 -11.13 -24.78
C GLY A 418 24.28 -12.13 -23.66
N GLY A 419 23.42 -11.77 -22.70
CA GLY A 419 23.02 -12.61 -21.58
C GLY A 419 21.57 -13.06 -21.64
N GLY A 420 21.07 -13.59 -20.54
CA GLY A 420 19.67 -13.97 -20.34
C GLY A 420 19.23 -13.68 -18.90
N VAL A 421 17.94 -13.88 -18.61
CA VAL A 421 17.40 -13.69 -17.27
C VAL A 421 17.57 -14.96 -16.45
N ILE A 422 17.98 -14.82 -15.20
CA ILE A 422 17.90 -15.85 -14.15
C ILE A 422 16.79 -15.40 -13.20
N ALA A 423 15.66 -16.13 -13.15
CA ALA A 423 14.53 -15.81 -12.30
C ALA A 423 14.60 -16.60 -10.99
N VAL A 424 14.62 -15.88 -9.87
CA VAL A 424 14.57 -16.44 -8.50
C VAL A 424 13.28 -15.97 -7.86
N PHE A 425 12.33 -16.87 -7.59
CA PHE A 425 11.03 -16.51 -7.04
C PHE A 425 10.36 -17.69 -6.32
N GLY A 426 9.30 -17.38 -5.58
CA GLY A 426 8.47 -18.34 -4.86
C GLY A 426 6.98 -18.02 -4.98
N SER A 427 6.22 -18.59 -4.05
CA SER A 427 4.81 -18.28 -3.85
C SER A 427 4.46 -18.45 -2.39
N ALA A 428 3.55 -17.63 -1.86
CA ALA A 428 3.07 -17.76 -0.49
C ALA A 428 2.24 -19.06 -0.32
N GLY A 429 2.41 -19.69 0.84
CA GLY A 429 1.57 -20.78 1.32
C GLY A 429 0.22 -20.28 1.81
N GLU A 430 -0.77 -21.18 1.91
CA GLU A 430 -2.13 -20.88 2.39
C GLU A 430 -2.83 -19.75 1.59
N ARG A 431 -2.46 -19.60 0.33
CA ARG A 431 -2.97 -18.62 -0.63
C ARG A 431 -3.34 -19.32 -1.94
N ASP A 432 -3.68 -18.53 -2.96
CA ASP A 432 -3.98 -19.02 -4.31
C ASP A 432 -2.90 -19.98 -4.82
N THR A 433 -3.27 -21.25 -4.97
CA THR A 433 -2.38 -22.31 -5.46
C THR A 433 -2.40 -22.42 -6.99
N GLU A 434 -3.45 -21.90 -7.66
CA GLU A 434 -3.60 -21.99 -9.12
C GLU A 434 -2.57 -21.13 -9.85
N LYS A 435 -2.14 -20.03 -9.23
CA LYS A 435 -1.10 -19.17 -9.78
C LYS A 435 0.28 -19.83 -9.89
N ARG A 436 0.57 -20.87 -9.08
CA ARG A 436 1.90 -21.49 -8.99
C ARG A 436 2.40 -22.06 -10.31
N PRO A 437 1.66 -22.97 -10.99
CA PRO A 437 2.10 -23.48 -12.29
C PRO A 437 2.12 -22.39 -13.36
N MET A 438 1.23 -21.40 -13.31
CA MET A 438 1.24 -20.27 -14.25
C MET A 438 2.53 -19.46 -14.14
N MET A 439 2.98 -19.15 -12.92
CA MET A 439 4.24 -18.43 -12.68
C MET A 439 5.44 -19.24 -13.18
N GLY A 440 5.43 -20.57 -12.96
CA GLY A 440 6.45 -21.48 -13.46
C GLY A 440 6.56 -21.45 -15.00
N LEU A 441 5.43 -21.53 -15.69
CA LEU A 441 5.36 -21.48 -17.16
C LEU A 441 5.87 -20.14 -17.70
N ILE A 442 5.40 -19.02 -17.13
CA ILE A 442 5.82 -17.66 -17.52
C ILE A 442 7.33 -17.50 -17.39
N ALA A 443 7.90 -17.97 -16.27
CA ALA A 443 9.34 -17.92 -16.05
C ALA A 443 10.12 -18.82 -17.01
N ALA A 444 9.59 -20.00 -17.33
CA ALA A 444 10.23 -20.93 -18.27
C ALA A 444 10.37 -20.37 -19.69
N GLU A 445 9.35 -19.67 -20.17
CA GLU A 445 9.33 -19.07 -21.50
C GLU A 445 10.30 -17.89 -21.65
N ARG A 446 10.56 -17.15 -20.57
CA ARG A 446 11.25 -15.84 -20.60
C ARG A 446 12.62 -15.85 -19.97
N ALA A 447 12.87 -16.74 -19.02
CA ALA A 447 14.14 -16.82 -18.31
C ALA A 447 15.05 -17.93 -18.86
N ARG A 448 16.35 -17.68 -18.92
CA ARG A 448 17.36 -18.68 -19.24
C ARG A 448 17.44 -19.77 -18.18
N LEU A 449 17.32 -19.38 -16.93
CA LEU A 449 17.41 -20.23 -15.74
C LEU A 449 16.29 -19.86 -14.76
N VAL A 450 15.65 -20.87 -14.17
CA VAL A 450 14.61 -20.71 -13.14
C VAL A 450 15.09 -21.35 -11.84
N ILE A 451 15.05 -20.60 -10.75
CA ILE A 451 15.31 -21.08 -9.40
C ILE A 451 14.07 -20.81 -8.56
N VAL A 452 13.38 -21.86 -8.16
CA VAL A 452 12.20 -21.78 -7.30
C VAL A 452 12.62 -21.88 -5.85
N THR A 453 12.13 -20.95 -5.02
CA THR A 453 12.54 -20.84 -3.61
C THR A 453 11.36 -20.44 -2.71
N ASN A 454 11.57 -20.39 -1.39
CA ASN A 454 10.56 -19.90 -0.47
C ASN A 454 10.30 -18.39 -0.66
N GLU A 455 9.03 -18.03 -0.48
CA GLU A 455 8.57 -16.67 -0.26
C GLU A 455 8.05 -16.56 1.18
N ASP A 456 6.81 -16.94 1.45
CA ASP A 456 6.22 -17.10 2.78
C ASP A 456 5.50 -18.44 2.86
N PRO A 457 6.15 -19.53 3.22
CA PRO A 457 5.54 -20.86 3.23
C PRO A 457 4.41 -20.98 4.26
N ARG A 458 4.40 -20.17 5.32
CA ARG A 458 3.42 -20.22 6.42
C ARG A 458 3.35 -21.64 7.02
N GLY A 459 2.15 -22.21 7.16
CA GLY A 459 1.95 -23.58 7.64
C GLY A 459 2.03 -24.66 6.56
N GLU A 460 2.23 -24.31 5.28
CA GLU A 460 2.31 -25.27 4.18
C GLU A 460 3.73 -25.79 4.01
N ASP A 461 3.87 -27.08 3.64
CA ASP A 461 5.19 -27.64 3.33
C ASP A 461 5.88 -26.91 2.18
N PRO A 462 7.08 -26.34 2.41
CA PRO A 462 7.80 -25.58 1.39
C PRO A 462 7.98 -26.34 0.08
N MET A 463 8.31 -27.64 0.13
CA MET A 463 8.54 -28.39 -1.09
C MET A 463 7.28 -28.60 -1.91
N THR A 464 6.12 -28.71 -1.29
CA THR A 464 4.82 -28.75 -1.98
C THR A 464 4.59 -27.48 -2.80
N ILE A 465 4.95 -26.31 -2.28
CA ILE A 465 4.84 -25.03 -2.98
C ILE A 465 5.80 -25.01 -4.18
N LEU A 466 7.08 -25.37 -3.94
CA LEU A 466 8.11 -25.36 -4.98
C LEU A 466 7.75 -26.30 -6.14
N GLU A 467 7.27 -27.50 -5.81
CA GLU A 467 6.82 -28.50 -6.78
C GLU A 467 5.63 -28.01 -7.63
N GLY A 468 4.70 -27.24 -6.99
CA GLY A 468 3.58 -26.63 -7.70
C GLY A 468 4.04 -25.65 -8.80
N ILE A 469 5.06 -24.84 -8.50
CA ILE A 469 5.68 -23.92 -9.47
C ILE A 469 6.49 -24.69 -10.52
N ALA A 470 7.27 -25.68 -10.08
CA ALA A 470 8.15 -26.44 -10.95
C ALA A 470 7.41 -27.18 -12.08
N ARG A 471 6.19 -27.69 -11.82
CA ARG A 471 5.35 -28.33 -12.85
C ARG A 471 5.14 -27.39 -14.04
N GLY A 472 4.75 -26.15 -13.79
CA GLY A 472 4.57 -25.18 -14.87
C GLY A 472 5.89 -24.85 -15.60
N ALA A 473 7.01 -24.80 -14.88
CA ALA A 473 8.31 -24.61 -15.51
C ALA A 473 8.75 -25.81 -16.37
N GLU A 474 8.44 -27.03 -15.95
CA GLU A 474 8.66 -28.26 -16.71
C GLU A 474 7.77 -28.31 -17.95
N ASP A 475 6.48 -27.92 -17.84
CA ASP A 475 5.55 -27.80 -18.98
C ASP A 475 6.08 -26.77 -20.00
N GLY A 476 6.73 -25.71 -19.55
CA GLY A 476 7.44 -24.72 -20.39
C GLY A 476 8.80 -25.20 -20.91
N GLY A 477 9.17 -26.48 -20.71
CA GLY A 477 10.35 -27.14 -21.26
C GLY A 477 11.63 -27.04 -20.44
N LYS A 478 11.59 -26.49 -19.21
CA LYS A 478 12.73 -26.48 -18.29
C LYS A 478 13.00 -27.89 -17.73
N ARG A 479 14.25 -28.17 -17.42
CA ARG A 479 14.71 -29.48 -16.89
C ARG A 479 15.38 -29.30 -15.55
N ARG A 480 14.98 -30.13 -14.59
CA ARG A 480 15.58 -30.14 -13.23
C ARG A 480 17.09 -30.36 -13.33
N ASP A 481 17.79 -29.76 -12.38
CA ASP A 481 19.25 -29.81 -12.22
C ASP A 481 20.06 -29.31 -13.44
N ARG A 482 19.38 -28.70 -14.44
CA ARG A 482 20.00 -28.11 -15.61
C ARG A 482 19.66 -26.62 -15.76
N ASP A 483 18.39 -26.30 -15.90
CA ASP A 483 17.86 -24.95 -16.09
C ASP A 483 16.62 -24.67 -15.20
N LEU A 484 16.29 -25.62 -14.30
CA LEU A 484 15.33 -25.51 -13.23
C LEU A 484 15.93 -26.07 -11.92
N PHE A 485 15.94 -25.26 -10.87
CA PHE A 485 16.43 -25.65 -9.56
C PHE A 485 15.38 -25.34 -8.49
N LEU A 486 15.19 -26.26 -7.53
CA LEU A 486 14.31 -26.12 -6.38
C LEU A 486 15.17 -26.01 -5.13
N ILE A 487 15.26 -24.82 -4.55
CA ILE A 487 16.12 -24.52 -3.40
C ILE A 487 15.29 -23.78 -2.37
N ALA A 488 14.78 -24.48 -1.36
CA ALA A 488 13.88 -23.90 -0.37
C ALA A 488 14.52 -22.75 0.42
N ASP A 489 15.78 -22.87 0.81
CA ASP A 489 16.51 -21.77 1.47
C ASP A 489 16.77 -20.63 0.47
N ARG A 490 16.11 -19.50 0.70
CA ARG A 490 16.14 -18.35 -0.22
C ARG A 490 17.54 -17.75 -0.35
N ARG A 491 18.35 -17.70 0.72
CA ARG A 491 19.73 -17.23 0.66
C ARG A 491 20.57 -18.13 -0.25
N ARG A 492 20.43 -19.45 -0.11
CA ARG A 492 21.13 -20.43 -0.97
C ARG A 492 20.64 -20.35 -2.42
N ALA A 493 19.35 -20.04 -2.64
CA ALA A 493 18.83 -19.84 -3.97
C ALA A 493 19.45 -18.61 -4.64
N ILE A 494 19.63 -17.51 -3.92
CA ILE A 494 20.34 -16.31 -4.39
C ILE A 494 21.80 -16.61 -4.69
N GLU A 495 22.49 -17.33 -3.79
CA GLU A 495 23.88 -17.77 -3.98
C GLU A 495 24.00 -18.61 -5.25
N ALA A 496 23.14 -19.61 -5.42
CA ALA A 496 23.12 -20.46 -6.60
C ALA A 496 22.82 -19.67 -7.90
N ALA A 497 22.02 -18.59 -7.83
CA ALA A 497 21.76 -17.72 -8.96
C ALA A 497 23.01 -16.91 -9.36
N PHE A 498 23.68 -16.31 -8.37
CA PHE A 498 24.87 -15.47 -8.61
C PHE A 498 26.06 -16.28 -9.10
N GLU A 499 26.29 -17.49 -8.58
CA GLU A 499 27.32 -18.41 -9.07
C GLU A 499 27.13 -18.84 -10.53
N ARG A 500 25.87 -18.90 -10.99
CA ARG A 500 25.51 -19.31 -12.36
C ARG A 500 25.33 -18.14 -13.32
N ALA A 501 25.37 -16.90 -12.81
CA ALA A 501 25.27 -15.71 -13.61
C ALA A 501 26.55 -15.48 -14.42
N ARG A 502 26.39 -15.09 -15.67
CA ARG A 502 27.44 -14.79 -16.62
C ARG A 502 27.46 -13.28 -16.91
N PRO A 503 28.56 -12.74 -17.43
CA PRO A 503 28.56 -11.37 -17.93
C PRO A 503 27.40 -11.14 -18.90
N GLY A 504 26.64 -10.06 -18.68
CA GLY A 504 25.46 -9.70 -19.48
C GLY A 504 24.13 -10.28 -18.96
N ASP A 505 24.13 -11.31 -18.10
CA ASP A 505 22.92 -11.83 -17.46
C ASP A 505 22.26 -10.78 -16.54
N ILE A 506 20.97 -10.96 -16.28
CA ILE A 506 20.23 -10.23 -15.26
C ILE A 506 19.59 -11.26 -14.31
N VAL A 507 19.93 -11.18 -13.02
CA VAL A 507 19.28 -11.96 -11.96
C VAL A 507 18.09 -11.17 -11.42
N LEU A 508 16.90 -11.71 -11.56
CA LEU A 508 15.67 -11.19 -10.98
C LEU A 508 15.41 -11.93 -9.65
N LEU A 509 15.39 -11.18 -8.55
CA LEU A 509 14.93 -11.63 -7.24
C LEU A 509 13.49 -11.14 -7.05
N ALA A 510 12.50 -12.02 -7.27
CA ALA A 510 11.10 -11.65 -7.24
C ALA A 510 10.35 -12.23 -6.04
N GLY A 511 9.25 -11.59 -5.66
CA GLY A 511 8.31 -11.98 -4.63
C GLY A 511 8.48 -11.22 -3.31
N LYS A 512 9.67 -11.18 -2.72
CA LYS A 512 9.91 -10.51 -1.43
C LYS A 512 10.04 -8.99 -1.53
N GLY A 513 10.67 -8.49 -2.61
CA GLY A 513 10.84 -7.04 -2.79
C GLY A 513 11.41 -6.34 -1.55
N HIS A 514 10.59 -5.53 -0.88
CA HIS A 514 10.92 -4.73 0.29
C HIS A 514 10.55 -5.39 1.64
N GLU A 515 9.92 -6.56 1.64
CA GLU A 515 9.47 -7.21 2.86
C GLU A 515 10.64 -7.59 3.78
N GLN A 516 10.45 -7.39 5.09
CA GLN A 516 11.50 -7.58 6.10
C GLN A 516 11.38 -8.88 6.89
N SER A 517 10.58 -9.82 6.40
CA SER A 517 10.47 -11.14 7.00
C SER A 517 10.10 -12.22 5.98
N ILE A 518 10.36 -13.48 6.34
CA ILE A 518 9.75 -14.66 5.71
C ILE A 518 8.84 -15.28 6.76
N ILE A 519 7.56 -15.48 6.42
CA ILE A 519 6.57 -16.06 7.34
C ILE A 519 6.62 -17.59 7.22
N GLY A 520 7.11 -18.23 8.26
CA GLY A 520 7.13 -19.70 8.42
C GLY A 520 6.00 -20.19 9.32
N PRO A 521 5.96 -21.51 9.63
CA PRO A 521 4.95 -22.12 10.48
C PRO A 521 4.97 -21.58 11.92
N ASP A 522 6.14 -21.17 12.41
CA ASP A 522 6.32 -20.61 13.75
C ASP A 522 6.19 -19.07 13.77
N GLY A 523 5.81 -18.46 12.66
CA GLY A 523 5.65 -17.03 12.51
C GLY A 523 6.73 -16.37 11.66
N PRO A 524 6.81 -15.00 11.67
CA PRO A 524 7.75 -14.26 10.86
C PRO A 524 9.19 -14.36 11.38
N VAL A 525 10.11 -14.63 10.49
CA VAL A 525 11.57 -14.61 10.72
C VAL A 525 12.14 -13.42 9.98
N ALA A 526 12.95 -12.60 10.64
CA ALA A 526 13.59 -11.43 10.04
C ALA A 526 14.37 -11.80 8.78
N TYR A 527 14.12 -11.07 7.70
CA TYR A 527 14.72 -11.26 6.39
C TYR A 527 14.74 -9.94 5.64
N ASP A 528 15.79 -9.69 4.89
CA ASP A 528 15.89 -8.53 3.98
C ASP A 528 16.56 -8.99 2.69
N GLU A 529 15.83 -8.87 1.58
CA GLU A 529 16.28 -9.34 0.26
C GLU A 529 17.53 -8.60 -0.20
N ARG A 530 17.57 -7.28 -0.02
CA ARG A 530 18.69 -6.44 -0.42
C ARG A 530 19.95 -6.77 0.40
N GLN A 531 19.82 -6.85 1.73
CA GLN A 531 20.92 -7.18 2.62
C GLN A 531 21.45 -8.60 2.35
N THR A 532 20.55 -9.55 2.13
CA THR A 532 20.90 -10.94 1.79
C THR A 532 21.67 -11.00 0.48
N ALA A 533 21.19 -10.32 -0.57
CA ALA A 533 21.86 -10.28 -1.86
C ALA A 533 23.26 -9.62 -1.76
N LEU A 534 23.38 -8.51 -1.03
CA LEU A 534 24.68 -7.85 -0.79
C LEU A 534 25.64 -8.74 0.00
N ALA A 535 25.16 -9.46 1.01
CA ALA A 535 25.98 -10.39 1.78
C ALA A 535 26.49 -11.57 0.92
N VAL A 536 25.64 -12.08 0.02
CA VAL A 536 26.05 -13.12 -0.94
C VAL A 536 27.10 -12.58 -1.91
N LEU A 537 26.89 -11.36 -2.47
CA LEU A 537 27.89 -10.71 -3.36
C LEU A 537 29.24 -10.55 -2.66
N ALA A 538 29.24 -10.09 -1.41
CA ALA A 538 30.44 -9.93 -0.61
C ALA A 538 31.16 -11.28 -0.41
N GLY A 539 30.40 -12.36 -0.17
CA GLY A 539 30.95 -13.74 -0.09
C GLY A 539 31.61 -14.22 -1.40
N LEU A 540 31.15 -13.70 -2.54
CA LEU A 540 31.71 -13.97 -3.87
C LEU A 540 32.83 -13.00 -4.26
N GLY A 541 33.23 -12.08 -3.37
CA GLY A 541 34.31 -11.12 -3.58
C GLY A 541 33.90 -9.81 -4.25
N PHE A 542 32.60 -9.55 -4.41
CA PHE A 542 32.10 -8.27 -4.92
C PHE A 542 31.74 -7.35 -3.73
N VAL A 543 32.28 -6.15 -3.72
CA VAL A 543 32.04 -5.17 -2.64
C VAL A 543 31.43 -3.91 -3.26
N PRO A 544 30.30 -3.38 -2.73
CA PRO A 544 29.74 -2.13 -3.21
C PRO A 544 30.76 -1.01 -3.16
N ASP A 545 30.83 -0.20 -4.20
CA ASP A 545 31.57 1.04 -4.17
C ASP A 545 30.86 2.00 -3.17
N PRO A 546 31.55 2.52 -2.15
CA PRO A 546 30.96 3.43 -1.17
C PRO A 546 30.39 4.73 -1.80
N ALA A 547 30.64 4.97 -3.09
CA ALA A 547 30.10 6.11 -3.85
C ALA A 547 28.77 5.79 -4.62
N THR A 548 28.29 4.54 -4.60
CA THR A 548 27.04 4.09 -5.20
C THR A 548 26.05 3.61 -4.14
#